data_129e22a3b2f2b989a1f366d7f1c55f64
#
_entry.id   129e22a3b2f2b989a1f366d7f1c55f64
#
_cell.length_a   1.000
_cell.length_b   1.000
_cell.length_c   1.000
_cell.angle_alpha   90.00
_cell.angle_beta   90.00
_cell.angle_gamma   90.00
#
_symmetry.space_group_name_H-M   'P 1'
#
loop_
_entity.id
_entity.type
_entity.pdbx_description
1 polymer ?
#
loop_
_entity_poly.entity_id
_entity_poly.type
_entity_poly.pdbx_seq_one_letter_code
_entity_poly.pdbx_strand_id
1 'polypeptide(L)'
;MNALVRMAEIRKSIDQEIVLSLEQLVMQKHIPASVFSFLEELKENNNREWFQVNKERYHEQYHSVALFADTLLSEMKQCDNIETVSGKKSLFRIHKDVRFSKDKSPYKTNIGGAFTRATKELRGGYYFHIEPGNCFLGGGFWGPSPEDLKHIRLQIAADPEPLREILSSKEFISTFGKLEGEQLKTAPKGFDKDHPAIDLINFKQFLLVKNFTDKQAQSEKYLENVFATFQAMRPFFDYMSEILTTDLNGEPL
;
A
#
# COMPACT_ATOMS: atom_id res chain seq x y z
N MET A 1 22.54 1.52 51.31
CA MET A 1 22.73 1.19 49.88
C MET A 1 23.32 2.42 49.22
N ASN A 2 24.52 2.30 48.66
CA ASN A 2 25.48 3.39 48.40
C ASN A 2 25.05 4.26 47.22
N ALA A 3 25.14 5.58 47.30
CA ALA A 3 24.81 6.54 46.22
C ALA A 3 25.49 6.18 44.86
N LEU A 4 26.70 5.59 44.93
CA LEU A 4 27.45 5.12 43.79
C LEU A 4 26.75 3.94 43.04
N VAL A 5 26.09 3.01 43.75
CA VAL A 5 25.36 1.90 43.17
C VAL A 5 24.12 2.41 42.41
N ARG A 6 23.41 3.39 43.02
CA ARG A 6 22.23 4.00 42.43
C ARG A 6 22.58 4.82 41.18
N MET A 7 23.71 5.53 41.18
CA MET A 7 24.19 6.25 40.01
C MET A 7 24.59 5.29 38.86
N ALA A 8 25.19 4.13 39.17
CA ALA A 8 25.53 3.12 38.17
C ALA A 8 24.28 2.47 37.56
N GLU A 9 23.22 2.21 38.35
CA GLU A 9 21.94 1.70 37.85
C GLU A 9 21.21 2.72 36.96
N ILE A 10 21.18 3.99 37.33
CA ILE A 10 20.59 5.08 36.53
C ILE A 10 21.35 5.24 35.22
N ARG A 11 22.70 5.21 35.25
CA ARG A 11 23.52 5.30 34.04
C ARG A 11 23.26 4.12 33.09
N LYS A 12 23.17 2.91 33.63
CA LYS A 12 22.85 1.69 32.84
C LYS A 12 21.46 1.74 32.24
N SER A 13 20.47 2.32 32.95
CA SER A 13 19.11 2.54 32.42
C SER A 13 19.09 3.58 31.30
N ILE A 14 19.82 4.68 31.46
CA ILE A 14 19.93 5.75 30.43
C ILE A 14 20.68 5.21 29.20
N ASP A 15 21.76 4.45 29.37
CA ASP A 15 22.50 3.85 28.27
C ASP A 15 21.64 2.81 27.51
N GLN A 16 20.79 2.04 28.21
CA GLN A 16 19.83 1.13 27.58
C GLN A 16 18.71 1.88 26.85
N GLU A 17 18.16 2.97 27.39
CA GLU A 17 17.16 3.80 26.69
C GLU A 17 17.77 4.48 25.45
N ILE A 18 19.01 4.94 25.55
CA ILE A 18 19.74 5.54 24.40
C ILE A 18 20.02 4.46 23.33
N VAL A 19 20.44 3.28 23.70
CA VAL A 19 20.67 2.16 22.76
C VAL A 19 19.35 1.73 22.15
N LEU A 20 18.26 1.61 22.91
CA LEU A 20 16.93 1.32 22.39
C LEU A 20 16.39 2.45 21.48
N SER A 21 16.67 3.71 21.80
CA SER A 21 16.29 4.84 20.93
C SER A 21 17.15 4.91 19.66
N LEU A 22 18.43 4.51 19.73
CA LEU A 22 19.31 4.40 18.56
C LEU A 22 18.98 3.18 17.71
N GLU A 23 18.55 2.06 18.30
CA GLU A 23 18.04 0.89 17.58
C GLU A 23 16.67 1.17 16.95
N GLN A 24 15.83 1.98 17.57
CA GLN A 24 14.59 2.51 16.97
C GLN A 24 14.84 3.54 15.86
N LEU A 25 16.01 4.20 15.86
CA LEU A 25 16.50 5.09 14.81
C LEU A 25 17.19 4.35 13.65
N VAL A 26 17.40 3.06 13.72
CA VAL A 26 17.76 2.25 12.55
C VAL A 26 16.55 2.16 11.63
N MET A 27 16.46 3.14 10.73
CA MET A 27 15.43 3.16 9.68
C MET A 27 15.46 1.83 8.92
N GLN A 28 14.41 1.04 9.09
CA GLN A 28 14.26 -0.23 8.37
C GLN A 28 14.05 0.08 6.87
N LYS A 29 15.07 -0.12 6.04
CA LYS A 29 15.07 0.26 4.61
C LYS A 29 14.62 -0.86 3.67
N HIS A 30 14.55 -2.08 4.17
CA HIS A 30 14.21 -3.27 3.39
C HIS A 30 13.42 -4.28 4.23
N ILE A 31 12.89 -5.30 3.59
CA ILE A 31 12.21 -6.40 4.25
C ILE A 31 13.24 -7.51 4.56
N PRO A 32 13.44 -7.91 5.84
CA PRO A 32 14.38 -8.95 6.19
C PRO A 32 14.09 -10.29 5.52
N ALA A 33 15.12 -11.04 5.18
CA ALA A 33 14.99 -12.39 4.60
C ALA A 33 14.17 -13.34 5.51
N SER A 34 14.25 -13.16 6.84
CA SER A 34 13.49 -13.95 7.81
C SER A 34 11.97 -13.82 7.64
N VAL A 35 11.48 -12.68 7.14
CA VAL A 35 10.05 -12.47 6.82
C VAL A 35 9.64 -13.43 5.70
N PHE A 36 10.43 -13.52 4.64
CA PHE A 36 10.15 -14.41 3.50
C PHE A 36 10.19 -15.88 3.93
N SER A 37 11.25 -16.30 4.62
CA SER A 37 11.37 -17.68 5.13
C SER A 37 10.19 -18.06 6.04
N PHE A 38 9.75 -17.17 6.92
CA PHE A 38 8.58 -17.42 7.77
C PHE A 38 7.28 -17.57 6.93
N LEU A 39 7.07 -16.72 5.94
CA LEU A 39 5.86 -16.79 5.09
C LEU A 39 5.85 -18.06 4.22
N GLU A 40 7.00 -18.52 3.74
CA GLU A 40 7.15 -19.80 3.04
C GLU A 40 6.79 -20.99 3.94
N GLU A 41 7.37 -21.05 5.15
CA GLU A 41 7.03 -22.07 6.13
C GLU A 41 5.54 -22.05 6.51
N LEU A 42 4.95 -20.86 6.70
CA LEU A 42 3.53 -20.70 6.97
C LEU A 42 2.67 -21.19 5.80
N LYS A 43 3.09 -20.98 4.56
CA LYS A 43 2.37 -21.45 3.36
C LYS A 43 2.28 -22.99 3.33
N GLU A 44 3.37 -23.67 3.71
CA GLU A 44 3.42 -25.14 3.77
C GLU A 44 2.67 -25.71 4.98
N ASN A 45 2.58 -24.94 6.09
CA ASN A 45 2.05 -25.39 7.37
C ASN A 45 0.85 -24.55 7.83
N ASN A 46 -0.05 -24.17 6.93
CA ASN A 46 -1.11 -23.21 7.21
C ASN A 46 -2.26 -23.80 8.03
N ASN A 47 -2.00 -24.10 9.30
CA ASN A 47 -2.94 -24.60 10.28
C ASN A 47 -2.75 -23.92 11.64
N ARG A 48 -3.72 -24.11 12.57
CA ARG A 48 -3.74 -23.43 13.87
C ARG A 48 -2.65 -23.94 14.81
N GLU A 49 -2.38 -25.23 14.78
CA GLU A 49 -1.43 -25.90 15.64
C GLU A 49 -0.02 -25.39 15.36
N TRP A 50 0.40 -25.40 14.11
CA TRP A 50 1.71 -24.88 13.70
C TRP A 50 1.84 -23.38 14.02
N PHE A 51 0.81 -22.59 13.71
CA PHE A 51 0.84 -21.15 13.96
C PHE A 51 0.95 -20.82 15.45
N GLN A 52 0.27 -21.59 16.32
CA GLN A 52 0.34 -21.37 17.76
C GLN A 52 1.77 -21.58 18.30
N VAL A 53 2.48 -22.58 17.80
CA VAL A 53 3.89 -22.84 18.18
C VAL A 53 4.82 -21.73 17.64
N ASN A 54 4.53 -21.19 16.46
CA ASN A 54 5.36 -20.18 15.78
C ASN A 54 4.87 -18.74 15.98
N LYS A 55 3.96 -18.49 16.92
CA LYS A 55 3.31 -17.19 17.12
C LYS A 55 4.29 -16.08 17.47
N GLU A 56 5.30 -16.34 18.28
CA GLU A 56 6.32 -15.34 18.64
C GLU A 56 7.17 -14.98 17.40
N ARG A 57 7.58 -15.97 16.60
CA ARG A 57 8.26 -15.73 15.32
C ARG A 57 7.42 -14.84 14.39
N TYR A 58 6.11 -15.10 14.31
CA TYR A 58 5.20 -14.22 13.55
C TYR A 58 5.24 -12.79 14.07
N HIS A 59 5.19 -12.58 15.37
CA HIS A 59 5.22 -11.24 15.95
C HIS A 59 6.52 -10.49 15.63
N GLU A 60 7.67 -11.18 15.63
CA GLU A 60 8.95 -10.62 15.22
C GLU A 60 8.94 -10.16 13.75
N GLN A 61 8.46 -11.04 12.85
CA GLN A 61 8.39 -10.71 11.43
C GLN A 61 7.39 -9.57 11.16
N TYR A 62 6.23 -9.61 11.80
CA TYR A 62 5.23 -8.55 11.71
C TYR A 62 5.77 -7.21 12.22
N HIS A 63 6.56 -7.23 13.30
CA HIS A 63 7.20 -6.04 13.84
C HIS A 63 8.23 -5.46 12.86
N SER A 64 9.07 -6.29 12.25
CA SER A 64 10.04 -5.86 11.24
C SER A 64 9.38 -5.16 10.05
N VAL A 65 8.26 -5.70 9.55
CA VAL A 65 7.49 -5.05 8.49
C VAL A 65 6.81 -3.76 8.99
N ALA A 66 6.37 -3.71 10.26
CA ALA A 66 5.80 -2.50 10.83
C ALA A 66 6.83 -1.37 10.94
N LEU A 67 8.09 -1.67 11.29
CA LEU A 67 9.18 -0.69 11.31
C LEU A 67 9.49 -0.15 9.90
N PHE A 68 9.53 -1.03 8.89
CA PHE A 68 9.65 -0.60 7.50
C PHE A 68 8.50 0.35 7.10
N ALA A 69 7.27 -0.03 7.45
CA ALA A 69 6.09 0.79 7.18
C ALA A 69 6.09 2.13 7.94
N ASP A 70 6.63 2.19 9.17
CA ASP A 70 6.79 3.45 9.93
C ASP A 70 7.80 4.37 9.23
N THR A 71 8.94 3.82 8.77
CA THR A 71 9.96 4.59 8.03
C THR A 71 9.37 5.16 6.73
N LEU A 72 8.72 4.31 5.94
CA LEU A 72 8.07 4.72 4.70
C LEU A 72 6.96 5.77 4.93
N LEU A 73 6.14 5.57 5.96
CA LEU A 73 5.08 6.51 6.33
C LEU A 73 5.63 7.89 6.71
N SER A 74 6.75 7.92 7.42
CA SER A 74 7.43 9.17 7.79
C SER A 74 7.88 9.96 6.57
N GLU A 75 8.46 9.29 5.56
CA GLU A 75 8.84 9.92 4.30
C GLU A 75 7.62 10.36 3.49
N MET A 76 6.60 9.52 3.39
CA MET A 76 5.38 9.83 2.65
C MET A 76 4.63 11.04 3.22
N LYS A 77 4.61 11.23 4.53
CA LYS A 77 4.00 12.39 5.19
C LYS A 77 4.69 13.73 4.91
N GLN A 78 5.91 13.71 4.37
CA GLN A 78 6.59 14.92 3.93
C GLN A 78 6.10 15.43 2.57
N CYS A 79 5.49 14.56 1.76
CA CYS A 79 5.06 14.89 0.40
C CYS A 79 3.56 14.68 0.14
N ASP A 80 2.83 13.98 1.02
CA ASP A 80 1.39 13.78 0.92
C ASP A 80 0.70 13.88 2.28
N ASN A 81 -0.55 14.29 2.29
CA ASN A 81 -1.34 14.34 3.50
C ASN A 81 -1.94 12.95 3.77
N ILE A 82 -1.35 12.23 4.74
CA ILE A 82 -1.70 10.85 5.08
C ILE A 82 -2.21 10.78 6.51
N GLU A 83 -3.42 10.26 6.72
CA GLU A 83 -4.05 10.12 8.03
C GLU A 83 -3.60 8.86 8.79
N THR A 84 -3.00 7.86 8.11
CA THR A 84 -2.49 6.66 8.75
C THR A 84 -1.54 7.02 9.89
N VAL A 85 -1.83 6.50 11.10
CA VAL A 85 -1.18 6.93 12.34
C VAL A 85 0.22 6.34 12.49
N SER A 86 0.41 5.04 12.15
CA SER A 86 1.68 4.33 12.29
C SER A 86 1.79 3.16 11.32
N GLY A 87 3.01 2.65 11.10
CA GLY A 87 3.26 1.47 10.31
C GLY A 87 2.50 0.25 10.84
N LYS A 88 2.50 0.02 12.14
CA LYS A 88 1.72 -1.06 12.75
C LYS A 88 0.21 -0.94 12.45
N LYS A 89 -0.34 0.27 12.44
CA LYS A 89 -1.76 0.51 12.12
C LYS A 89 -2.07 0.41 10.63
N SER A 90 -1.07 0.53 9.78
CA SER A 90 -1.23 0.31 8.34
C SER A 90 -1.38 -1.17 7.97
N LEU A 91 -0.83 -2.09 8.78
CA LEU A 91 -0.77 -3.51 8.46
C LEU A 91 -2.12 -4.21 8.67
N PHE A 92 -2.44 -5.08 7.72
CA PHE A 92 -3.62 -5.93 7.81
C PHE A 92 -3.39 -7.13 8.74
N ARG A 93 -4.48 -7.60 9.37
CA ARG A 93 -4.45 -8.81 10.21
C ARG A 93 -4.07 -10.05 9.39
N ILE A 94 -3.37 -10.98 10.01
CA ILE A 94 -2.95 -12.25 9.41
C ILE A 94 -4.14 -13.18 9.11
N HIS A 95 -5.22 -13.11 9.90
CA HIS A 95 -6.36 -14.01 9.73
C HIS A 95 -7.08 -13.77 8.40
N LYS A 96 -7.33 -14.88 7.69
CA LYS A 96 -8.07 -14.91 6.44
C LYS A 96 -9.58 -14.97 6.69
N ASP A 97 -10.37 -14.26 5.90
CA ASP A 97 -11.82 -14.47 5.90
C ASP A 97 -12.16 -15.63 4.97
N VAL A 98 -12.42 -16.78 5.57
CA VAL A 98 -12.65 -18.03 4.84
C VAL A 98 -14.13 -18.38 4.63
N ARG A 99 -15.06 -17.48 5.03
CA ARG A 99 -16.52 -17.77 4.98
C ARG A 99 -16.96 -18.17 3.57
N PHE A 100 -16.52 -17.45 2.56
CA PHE A 100 -16.91 -17.66 1.16
C PHE A 100 -15.76 -18.22 0.30
N SER A 101 -14.61 -18.55 0.89
CA SER A 101 -13.45 -19.10 0.17
C SER A 101 -13.56 -20.64 0.06
N LYS A 102 -13.11 -21.19 -1.08
CA LYS A 102 -12.88 -22.63 -1.25
C LYS A 102 -11.68 -23.09 -0.41
N ASP A 103 -10.63 -22.26 -0.35
CA ASP A 103 -9.48 -22.46 0.50
C ASP A 103 -9.84 -22.07 1.93
N LYS A 104 -9.76 -23.04 2.84
CA LYS A 104 -10.08 -22.92 4.27
C LYS A 104 -8.85 -22.70 5.15
N SER A 105 -7.67 -22.49 4.58
CA SER A 105 -6.47 -22.15 5.34
C SER A 105 -6.71 -20.87 6.17
N PRO A 106 -6.38 -20.89 7.49
CA PRO A 106 -6.83 -19.84 8.40
C PRO A 106 -6.02 -18.52 8.29
N TYR A 107 -4.82 -18.58 7.71
CA TYR A 107 -3.90 -17.44 7.70
C TYR A 107 -3.56 -17.01 6.28
N LYS A 108 -3.27 -15.72 6.13
CA LYS A 108 -2.68 -15.16 4.90
C LYS A 108 -1.22 -15.56 4.81
N THR A 109 -0.74 -15.82 3.60
CA THR A 109 0.67 -16.11 3.30
C THR A 109 1.46 -14.85 2.91
N ASN A 110 0.92 -13.69 3.28
CA ASN A 110 1.50 -12.38 3.02
C ASN A 110 1.35 -11.44 4.22
N ILE A 111 2.18 -10.42 4.26
CA ILE A 111 2.00 -9.23 5.11
C ILE A 111 1.78 -8.05 4.19
N GLY A 112 0.59 -7.46 4.24
CA GLY A 112 0.25 -6.28 3.47
C GLY A 112 -0.15 -5.12 4.36
N GLY A 113 0.01 -3.91 3.85
CA GLY A 113 -0.39 -2.70 4.54
C GLY A 113 -0.84 -1.61 3.58
N ALA A 114 -1.59 -0.64 4.11
CA ALA A 114 -2.09 0.48 3.33
C ALA A 114 -1.94 1.80 4.07
N PHE A 115 -1.64 2.86 3.31
CA PHE A 115 -1.69 4.23 3.80
C PHE A 115 -2.89 4.93 3.18
N THR A 116 -3.73 5.51 4.05
CA THR A 116 -4.91 6.26 3.67
C THR A 116 -4.56 7.74 3.58
N ARG A 117 -4.89 8.37 2.46
CA ARG A 117 -4.80 9.82 2.29
C ARG A 117 -5.84 10.51 3.19
N ALA A 118 -5.46 11.64 3.76
CA ALA A 118 -6.30 12.37 4.69
C ALA A 118 -7.43 13.11 3.98
N THR A 119 -8.55 13.30 4.72
CA THR A 119 -9.79 13.97 4.32
C THR A 119 -10.57 13.22 3.23
N LYS A 120 -11.82 13.65 3.02
CA LYS A 120 -12.67 13.09 1.98
C LYS A 120 -12.32 13.60 0.58
N GLU A 121 -11.59 14.70 0.52
CA GLU A 121 -11.16 15.35 -0.72
C GLU A 121 -9.97 14.63 -1.36
N LEU A 122 -9.08 14.02 -0.56
CA LEU A 122 -7.94 13.27 -1.07
C LEU A 122 -8.31 11.79 -1.26
N ARG A 123 -8.65 11.47 -2.50
CA ARG A 123 -9.11 10.13 -2.88
C ARG A 123 -7.93 9.22 -3.27
N GLY A 124 -8.16 7.92 -3.19
CA GLY A 124 -7.12 6.91 -3.41
C GLY A 124 -6.31 6.59 -2.16
N GLY A 125 -5.31 5.72 -2.31
CA GLY A 125 -4.45 5.30 -1.21
C GLY A 125 -3.34 4.38 -1.71
N TYR A 126 -2.35 4.18 -0.86
CA TYR A 126 -1.16 3.40 -1.15
C TYR A 126 -1.25 2.04 -0.49
N TYR A 127 -0.85 1.01 -1.20
CA TYR A 127 -0.83 -0.37 -0.72
C TYR A 127 0.52 -1.03 -1.02
N PHE A 128 1.04 -1.80 -0.07
CA PHE A 128 2.19 -2.66 -0.29
C PHE A 128 1.88 -4.10 0.12
N HIS A 129 2.46 -5.04 -0.62
CA HIS A 129 2.25 -6.47 -0.46
C HIS A 129 3.58 -7.20 -0.41
N ILE A 130 3.82 -7.91 0.68
CA ILE A 130 5.03 -8.72 0.91
C ILE A 130 4.60 -10.17 0.96
N GLU A 131 4.93 -10.91 -0.08
CA GLU A 131 4.67 -12.34 -0.22
C GLU A 131 5.81 -12.97 -1.02
N PRO A 132 6.36 -14.12 -0.62
CA PRO A 132 7.38 -14.81 -1.40
C PRO A 132 6.96 -15.05 -2.84
N GLY A 133 7.75 -14.54 -3.78
CA GLY A 133 7.50 -14.62 -5.22
C GLY A 133 6.40 -13.68 -5.76
N ASN A 134 5.79 -12.86 -4.91
CA ASN A 134 4.67 -11.99 -5.30
C ASN A 134 4.66 -10.66 -4.52
N CYS A 135 5.80 -9.98 -4.46
CA CYS A 135 5.87 -8.64 -3.86
C CYS A 135 5.39 -7.59 -4.85
N PHE A 136 4.50 -6.71 -4.42
CA PHE A 136 4.04 -5.59 -5.27
C PHE A 136 3.59 -4.38 -4.45
N LEU A 137 3.56 -3.25 -5.12
CA LEU A 137 2.91 -2.02 -4.67
C LEU A 137 1.66 -1.80 -5.49
N GLY A 138 0.63 -1.30 -4.84
CA GLY A 138 -0.62 -0.96 -5.50
C GLY A 138 -1.13 0.40 -5.04
N GLY A 139 -1.95 1.00 -5.88
CA GLY A 139 -2.67 2.22 -5.54
C GLY A 139 -3.84 2.42 -6.46
N GLY A 140 -4.78 3.26 -6.07
CA GLY A 140 -5.93 3.55 -6.91
C GLY A 140 -7.28 3.18 -6.30
N PHE A 141 -8.20 2.75 -7.16
CA PHE A 141 -9.62 2.57 -6.85
C PHE A 141 -10.03 1.14 -7.18
N TRP A 142 -9.87 0.23 -6.20
CA TRP A 142 -10.18 -1.20 -6.34
C TRP A 142 -11.66 -1.48 -6.52
N GLY A 143 -12.51 -0.79 -5.78
CA GLY A 143 -13.96 -0.97 -5.82
C GLY A 143 -14.66 0.35 -5.58
N PRO A 144 -14.64 1.29 -6.57
CA PRO A 144 -15.40 2.52 -6.44
C PRO A 144 -16.89 2.21 -6.25
N SER A 145 -17.58 3.06 -5.48
CA SER A 145 -19.04 2.95 -5.37
C SER A 145 -19.69 3.09 -6.75
N PRO A 146 -20.91 2.59 -6.95
CA PRO A 146 -21.64 2.79 -8.21
C PRO A 146 -21.78 4.27 -8.59
N GLU A 147 -21.96 5.15 -7.60
CA GLU A 147 -22.02 6.60 -7.78
C GLU A 147 -20.67 7.16 -8.23
N ASP A 148 -19.59 6.84 -7.50
CA ASP A 148 -18.23 7.27 -7.87
C ASP A 148 -17.87 6.77 -9.27
N LEU A 149 -18.12 5.49 -9.57
CA LEU A 149 -17.81 4.92 -10.87
C LEU A 149 -18.57 5.58 -12.01
N LYS A 150 -19.85 5.91 -11.79
CA LYS A 150 -20.64 6.66 -12.77
C LYS A 150 -20.07 8.06 -12.95
N HIS A 151 -19.70 8.73 -11.87
CA HIS A 151 -19.17 10.08 -11.90
C HIS A 151 -17.80 10.13 -12.61
N ILE A 152 -16.88 9.22 -12.28
CA ILE A 152 -15.58 9.07 -12.99
C ILE A 152 -15.81 8.93 -14.50
N ARG A 153 -16.74 8.07 -14.91
CA ARG A 153 -17.05 7.87 -16.33
C ARG A 153 -17.60 9.12 -17.02
N LEU A 154 -18.43 9.89 -16.33
CA LEU A 154 -18.98 11.14 -16.89
C LEU A 154 -17.87 12.20 -17.05
N GLN A 155 -16.98 12.32 -16.08
CA GLN A 155 -15.82 13.23 -16.15
C GLN A 155 -14.88 12.84 -17.29
N ILE A 156 -14.52 11.56 -17.40
CA ILE A 156 -13.68 11.04 -18.50
C ILE A 156 -14.36 11.21 -19.86
N ALA A 157 -15.68 11.04 -19.96
CA ALA A 157 -16.40 11.24 -21.20
C ALA A 157 -16.45 12.73 -21.61
N ALA A 158 -16.52 13.63 -20.65
CA ALA A 158 -16.53 15.07 -20.92
C ALA A 158 -15.14 15.55 -21.37
N ASP A 159 -14.08 15.15 -20.66
CA ASP A 159 -12.69 15.49 -21.01
C ASP A 159 -11.73 14.35 -20.62
N PRO A 160 -11.31 13.49 -21.57
CA PRO A 160 -10.37 12.41 -21.33
C PRO A 160 -8.88 12.83 -21.32
N GLU A 161 -8.57 14.04 -21.85
CA GLU A 161 -7.18 14.41 -22.11
C GLU A 161 -6.31 14.51 -20.85
N PRO A 162 -6.76 15.07 -19.72
CA PRO A 162 -5.94 15.12 -18.51
C PRO A 162 -5.53 13.71 -18.04
N LEU A 163 -6.45 12.73 -18.09
CA LEU A 163 -6.12 11.35 -17.76
C LEU A 163 -5.17 10.73 -18.79
N ARG A 164 -5.37 10.98 -20.08
CA ARG A 164 -4.48 10.48 -21.14
C ARG A 164 -3.06 11.03 -21.02
N GLU A 165 -2.90 12.30 -20.68
CA GLU A 165 -1.61 12.91 -20.44
C GLU A 165 -0.87 12.23 -19.28
N ILE A 166 -1.56 11.98 -18.15
CA ILE A 166 -0.99 11.24 -17.01
C ILE A 166 -0.54 9.84 -17.44
N LEU A 167 -1.42 9.09 -18.11
CA LEU A 167 -1.16 7.70 -18.48
C LEU A 167 -0.09 7.56 -19.58
N SER A 168 0.13 8.59 -20.39
CA SER A 168 1.15 8.63 -21.45
C SER A 168 2.47 9.25 -21.01
N SER A 169 2.56 9.78 -19.79
CA SER A 169 3.78 10.39 -19.27
C SER A 169 4.92 9.36 -19.20
N LYS A 170 6.16 9.81 -19.41
CA LYS A 170 7.34 8.94 -19.34
C LYS A 170 7.48 8.29 -17.95
N GLU A 171 7.16 9.02 -16.90
CA GLU A 171 7.22 8.53 -15.53
C GLU A 171 6.19 7.42 -15.29
N PHE A 172 4.95 7.64 -15.72
CA PHE A 172 3.89 6.64 -15.60
C PHE A 172 4.24 5.36 -16.37
N ILE A 173 4.63 5.47 -17.64
CA ILE A 173 4.96 4.33 -18.49
C ILE A 173 6.15 3.55 -17.92
N SER A 174 7.21 4.22 -17.48
CA SER A 174 8.40 3.55 -16.92
C SER A 174 8.13 2.88 -15.57
N THR A 175 7.20 3.39 -14.77
CA THR A 175 6.88 2.88 -13.44
C THR A 175 5.82 1.79 -13.48
N PHE A 176 4.70 2.02 -14.17
CA PHE A 176 3.51 1.15 -14.14
C PHE A 176 3.25 0.45 -15.49
N GLY A 177 3.75 0.99 -16.59
CA GLY A 177 3.47 0.52 -17.95
C GLY A 177 2.09 0.93 -18.45
N LYS A 178 1.03 0.59 -17.72
CA LYS A 178 -0.36 0.89 -18.07
C LYS A 178 -1.25 0.98 -16.82
N LEU A 179 -2.44 1.52 -17.00
CA LEU A 179 -3.51 1.43 -16.02
C LEU A 179 -4.04 -0.01 -15.95
N GLU A 180 -4.16 -0.57 -14.76
CA GLU A 180 -4.69 -1.91 -14.51
C GLU A 180 -6.12 -1.84 -13.99
N GLY A 181 -6.86 -2.95 -14.08
CA GLY A 181 -8.20 -3.11 -13.55
C GLY A 181 -9.13 -3.88 -14.47
N GLU A 182 -10.20 -4.38 -13.90
CA GLU A 182 -11.26 -5.03 -14.69
C GLU A 182 -11.94 -4.03 -15.61
N GLN A 183 -12.27 -4.49 -16.82
CA GLN A 183 -13.02 -3.71 -17.81
C GLN A 183 -14.30 -4.43 -18.21
N LEU A 184 -15.30 -3.64 -18.60
CA LEU A 184 -16.50 -4.14 -19.27
C LEU A 184 -16.13 -4.57 -20.68
N LYS A 185 -16.80 -5.63 -21.18
CA LYS A 185 -16.68 -6.09 -22.57
C LYS A 185 -17.50 -5.24 -23.54
N THR A 186 -18.47 -4.50 -23.03
CA THR A 186 -19.38 -3.63 -23.78
C THR A 186 -19.48 -2.28 -23.12
N ALA A 187 -19.88 -1.26 -23.83
CA ALA A 187 -20.07 0.07 -23.26
C ALA A 187 -21.01 0.03 -22.06
N PRO A 188 -20.69 0.76 -20.95
CA PRO A 188 -21.61 0.86 -19.82
C PRO A 188 -22.88 1.59 -20.21
N LYS A 189 -23.96 1.32 -19.47
CA LYS A 189 -25.28 1.95 -19.72
C LYS A 189 -25.15 3.47 -19.70
N GLY A 190 -25.62 4.11 -20.76
CA GLY A 190 -25.65 5.57 -20.92
C GLY A 190 -24.40 6.13 -21.65
N PHE A 191 -23.51 5.28 -22.13
CA PHE A 191 -22.36 5.69 -22.93
C PHE A 191 -22.39 5.06 -24.32
N ASP A 192 -21.97 5.81 -25.34
CA ASP A 192 -21.85 5.30 -26.69
C ASP A 192 -20.67 4.34 -26.80
N LYS A 193 -20.88 3.21 -27.48
CA LYS A 193 -19.83 2.23 -27.76
C LYS A 193 -18.70 2.80 -28.64
N ASP A 194 -18.99 3.80 -29.45
CA ASP A 194 -18.08 4.46 -30.38
C ASP A 194 -17.48 5.75 -29.76
N HIS A 195 -17.67 5.98 -28.47
CA HIS A 195 -17.12 7.14 -27.77
C HIS A 195 -15.58 7.14 -27.83
N PRO A 196 -14.90 8.28 -28.16
CA PRO A 196 -13.44 8.34 -28.29
C PRO A 196 -12.63 7.89 -27.05
N ALA A 197 -13.24 7.98 -25.87
CA ALA A 197 -12.63 7.54 -24.60
C ALA A 197 -13.23 6.24 -24.04
N ILE A 198 -13.87 5.41 -24.90
CA ILE A 198 -14.53 4.17 -24.44
C ILE A 198 -13.57 3.18 -23.78
N ASP A 199 -12.31 3.19 -24.21
CA ASP A 199 -11.22 2.40 -23.63
C ASP A 199 -11.01 2.73 -22.12
N LEU A 200 -11.17 3.98 -21.72
CA LEU A 200 -11.08 4.43 -20.34
C LEU A 200 -12.41 4.28 -19.58
N ILE A 201 -13.52 4.56 -20.24
CA ILE A 201 -14.88 4.48 -19.69
C ILE A 201 -15.24 3.04 -19.31
N ASN A 202 -14.71 2.04 -20.01
CA ASN A 202 -14.97 0.63 -19.75
C ASN A 202 -14.35 0.11 -18.44
N PHE A 203 -13.40 0.81 -17.83
CA PHE A 203 -12.83 0.40 -16.57
C PHE A 203 -13.89 0.32 -15.45
N LYS A 204 -13.78 -0.73 -14.64
CA LYS A 204 -14.54 -0.94 -13.39
C LYS A 204 -13.69 -0.64 -12.16
N GLN A 205 -12.40 -0.72 -12.33
CA GLN A 205 -11.36 -0.48 -11.34
C GLN A 205 -10.24 0.32 -12.00
N PHE A 206 -9.58 1.17 -11.24
CA PHE A 206 -8.52 2.04 -11.73
C PHE A 206 -7.30 1.85 -10.84
N LEU A 207 -6.39 0.96 -11.23
CA LEU A 207 -5.29 0.48 -10.40
C LEU A 207 -3.93 0.78 -11.03
N LEU A 208 -3.01 1.21 -10.20
CA LEU A 208 -1.59 1.31 -10.49
C LEU A 208 -0.89 0.19 -9.74
N VAL A 209 -0.10 -0.62 -10.45
CA VAL A 209 0.59 -1.78 -9.87
C VAL A 209 2.05 -1.78 -10.29
N LYS A 210 2.95 -2.01 -9.33
CA LYS A 210 4.38 -2.19 -9.56
C LYS A 210 4.87 -3.43 -8.83
N ASN A 211 5.35 -4.42 -9.61
CA ASN A 211 5.89 -5.66 -9.05
C ASN A 211 7.36 -5.51 -8.67
N PHE A 212 7.77 -6.24 -7.65
CA PHE A 212 9.15 -6.37 -7.19
C PHE A 212 9.50 -7.85 -6.99
N THR A 213 10.73 -8.20 -7.24
CA THR A 213 11.26 -9.51 -6.85
C THR A 213 11.56 -9.52 -5.34
N ASP A 214 11.61 -10.71 -4.74
CA ASP A 214 12.01 -10.87 -3.33
C ASP A 214 13.40 -10.29 -3.06
N LYS A 215 14.33 -10.44 -4.02
CA LYS A 215 15.67 -9.85 -3.95
C LYS A 215 15.64 -8.31 -3.90
N GLN A 216 14.74 -7.69 -4.66
CA GLN A 216 14.56 -6.24 -4.63
C GLN A 216 13.96 -5.80 -3.29
N ALA A 217 12.97 -6.52 -2.76
CA ALA A 217 12.35 -6.22 -1.47
C ALA A 217 13.33 -6.37 -0.29
N GLN A 218 14.34 -7.22 -0.43
CA GLN A 218 15.41 -7.44 0.56
C GLN A 218 16.62 -6.51 0.36
N SER A 219 16.61 -5.62 -0.63
CA SER A 219 17.74 -4.73 -0.90
C SER A 219 17.65 -3.43 -0.10
N GLU A 220 18.82 -2.85 0.26
CA GLU A 220 18.91 -1.55 0.94
C GLU A 220 18.22 -0.39 0.18
N LYS A 221 18.01 -0.56 -1.13
CA LYS A 221 17.33 0.42 -1.98
C LYS A 221 15.81 0.25 -2.01
N TYR A 222 15.26 -0.72 -1.27
CA TYR A 222 13.82 -1.01 -1.38
C TYR A 222 12.96 0.17 -0.91
N LEU A 223 13.30 0.78 0.22
CA LEU A 223 12.58 1.96 0.73
C LEU A 223 12.52 3.09 -0.31
N GLU A 224 13.67 3.43 -0.90
CA GLU A 224 13.76 4.48 -1.94
C GLU A 224 12.90 4.14 -3.16
N ASN A 225 12.93 2.87 -3.61
CA ASN A 225 12.14 2.42 -4.75
C ASN A 225 10.64 2.44 -4.45
N VAL A 226 10.22 2.05 -3.24
CA VAL A 226 8.83 2.09 -2.80
C VAL A 226 8.34 3.53 -2.72
N PHE A 227 9.11 4.41 -2.10
CA PHE A 227 8.81 5.83 -1.97
C PHE A 227 8.66 6.50 -3.35
N ALA A 228 9.64 6.31 -4.25
CA ALA A 228 9.57 6.84 -5.62
C ALA A 228 8.34 6.31 -6.39
N THR A 229 8.01 5.03 -6.22
CA THR A 229 6.82 4.43 -6.85
C THR A 229 5.53 5.08 -6.33
N PHE A 230 5.43 5.31 -5.02
CA PHE A 230 4.27 5.97 -4.43
C PHE A 230 4.16 7.44 -4.85
N GLN A 231 5.29 8.14 -4.97
CA GLN A 231 5.30 9.51 -5.53
C GLN A 231 4.79 9.51 -6.98
N ALA A 232 5.18 8.55 -7.80
CA ALA A 232 4.72 8.45 -9.19
C ALA A 232 3.20 8.15 -9.31
N MET A 233 2.52 7.71 -8.24
CA MET A 233 1.05 7.57 -8.20
C MET A 233 0.32 8.92 -8.02
N ARG A 234 1.00 9.95 -7.49
CA ARG A 234 0.38 11.21 -7.07
C ARG A 234 -0.38 11.92 -8.19
N PRO A 235 0.18 12.12 -9.39
CA PRO A 235 -0.55 12.81 -10.46
C PRO A 235 -1.90 12.15 -10.75
N PHE A 236 -1.94 10.81 -10.75
CA PHE A 236 -3.18 10.07 -10.93
C PHE A 236 -4.16 10.24 -9.75
N PHE A 237 -3.67 10.19 -8.51
CA PHE A 237 -4.53 10.38 -7.34
C PHE A 237 -5.06 11.80 -7.22
N ASP A 238 -4.27 12.80 -7.60
CA ASP A 238 -4.69 14.20 -7.55
C ASP A 238 -5.76 14.47 -8.61
N TYR A 239 -5.59 13.97 -9.84
CA TYR A 239 -6.62 13.98 -10.87
C TYR A 239 -7.92 13.29 -10.40
N MET A 240 -7.82 12.08 -9.86
CA MET A 240 -8.99 11.35 -9.38
C MET A 240 -9.66 12.02 -8.17
N SER A 241 -8.89 12.71 -7.34
CA SER A 241 -9.43 13.50 -6.24
C SER A 241 -10.22 14.70 -6.75
N GLU A 242 -9.68 15.42 -7.74
CA GLU A 242 -10.34 16.55 -8.39
C GLU A 242 -11.67 16.12 -8.99
N ILE A 243 -11.67 15.14 -9.88
CA ILE A 243 -12.90 14.71 -10.57
C ILE A 243 -13.94 14.08 -9.65
N LEU A 244 -13.55 13.54 -8.48
CA LEU A 244 -14.47 12.95 -7.51
C LEU A 244 -15.01 13.95 -6.47
N THR A 245 -14.54 15.17 -6.50
CA THR A 245 -14.95 16.24 -5.58
C THR A 245 -15.54 17.47 -6.30
N THR A 246 -15.58 17.43 -7.64
CA THR A 246 -16.14 18.49 -8.45
C THR A 246 -17.20 17.97 -9.44
N ASP A 247 -18.10 18.84 -9.85
CA ASP A 247 -19.03 18.58 -10.95
C ASP A 247 -18.33 18.72 -12.34
N LEU A 248 -19.08 18.58 -13.44
CA LEU A 248 -18.55 18.70 -14.80
C LEU A 248 -18.10 20.12 -15.18
N ASN A 249 -18.40 21.13 -14.36
CA ASN A 249 -17.95 22.51 -14.54
C ASN A 249 -16.77 22.84 -13.63
N GLY A 250 -16.28 21.88 -12.82
CA GLY A 250 -15.21 22.09 -11.87
C GLY A 250 -15.65 22.72 -10.54
N GLU A 251 -16.95 22.85 -10.29
CA GLU A 251 -17.47 23.37 -9.03
C GLU A 251 -17.52 22.26 -7.96
N PRO A 252 -17.21 22.56 -6.69
CA PRO A 252 -17.26 21.57 -5.61
C PRO A 252 -18.64 20.90 -5.46
N LEU A 253 -18.62 19.57 -5.19
CA LEU A 253 -19.82 18.74 -4.97
C LEU A 253 -20.40 18.92 -3.57
#